data_c118ad3477b9cddb64d196fd79aae9dd
#
_entry.id   c118ad3477b9cddb64d196fd79aae9dd
#
_cell.length_a   1.000
_cell.length_b   1.000
_cell.length_c   1.000
_cell.angle_alpha   90.00
_cell.angle_beta   90.00
_cell.angle_gamma   90.00
#
_symmetry.space_group_name_H-M   'P 1'
#
loop_
_entity.id
_entity.type
_entity.pdbx_description
1 polymer ?
#
loop_
_entity_poly.entity_id
_entity_poly.type
_entity_poly.pdbx_seq_one_letter_code
_entity_poly.pdbx_strand_id
1 'polypeptide(L)'
;MLFDKKLKDKYQYAVTYLVIDNDEDICYYLNKDLTFTTEFDPKKAKLYKRFDNAWKKANSLLDIPDIHHVAVRNVYEGKIVKPTDDVDSLH
;
A
#
# COMPACT_ATOMS: atom_id res chain seq x y z
N MET A 1 -11.20 18.93 6.46
CA MET A 1 -11.55 18.43 6.88
C MET A 1 -10.99 17.75 7.62
N LEU A 2 -11.01 17.59 8.24
CA LEU A 2 -10.47 17.17 9.06
C LEU A 2 -10.74 16.10 9.50
N PHE A 3 -11.41 15.78 9.41
CA PHE A 3 -12.01 14.85 9.73
C PHE A 3 -11.40 13.73 9.89
N ASP A 4 -10.91 13.40 9.21
CA ASP A 4 -10.43 12.16 9.21
C ASP A 4 -9.13 11.99 9.84
N LYS A 5 -8.73 12.85 10.73
CA LYS A 5 -7.50 12.70 11.42
C LYS A 5 -7.44 11.42 12.23
N LYS A 6 -8.52 11.07 12.91
CA LYS A 6 -8.54 9.83 13.66
C LYS A 6 -8.49 8.62 12.77
N LEU A 7 -9.21 8.67 11.67
CA LEU A 7 -9.21 7.57 10.74
C LEU A 7 -7.87 7.44 10.06
N LYS A 8 -7.27 8.57 9.72
CA LYS A 8 -5.95 8.60 9.13
C LYS A 8 -4.91 7.94 10.04
N ASP A 9 -5.01 8.22 11.35
CA ASP A 9 -4.07 7.64 12.31
C ASP A 9 -4.31 6.16 12.53
N LYS A 10 -5.43 5.64 12.07
CA LYS A 10 -5.72 4.23 12.25
C LYS A 10 -5.38 3.39 11.03
N TYR A 11 -5.98 3.70 9.90
CA TYR A 11 -5.87 2.85 8.71
C TYR A 11 -5.50 3.71 7.52
N GLN A 12 -4.23 3.86 7.28
CA GLN A 12 -3.77 4.79 6.24
C GLN A 12 -2.85 4.16 5.19
N TYR A 13 -2.41 2.93 5.39
CA TYR A 13 -1.45 2.32 4.48
C TYR A 13 -2.07 1.21 3.67
N ALA A 14 -1.99 1.32 2.36
CA ALA A 14 -2.43 0.28 1.44
C ALA A 14 -1.21 -0.42 0.86
N VAL A 15 -1.34 -1.72 0.60
CA VAL A 15 -0.29 -2.50 -0.03
C VAL A 15 -0.60 -2.58 -1.52
N THR A 16 0.39 -2.30 -2.33
CA THR A 16 0.23 -2.32 -3.78
C THR A 16 1.37 -3.08 -4.43
N TYR A 17 1.13 -3.57 -5.64
CA TYR A 17 2.22 -4.04 -6.47
C TYR A 17 2.04 -3.49 -7.88
N LEU A 18 3.14 -3.45 -8.60
CA LEU A 18 3.18 -2.84 -9.90
C LEU A 18 3.53 -3.88 -10.95
N VAL A 19 2.79 -3.87 -12.03
CA VAL A 19 3.08 -4.70 -13.19
C VAL A 19 3.40 -3.76 -14.35
N ILE A 20 4.51 -4.03 -15.03
CA ILE A 20 4.88 -3.25 -16.20
C ILE A 20 4.50 -4.09 -17.43
N ASP A 21 3.56 -3.58 -18.21
CA ASP A 21 3.05 -4.30 -19.37
C ASP A 21 3.00 -3.34 -20.55
N ASN A 22 3.73 -3.66 -21.61
CA ASN A 22 3.75 -2.85 -22.84
C ASN A 22 4.03 -1.38 -22.58
N ASP A 23 5.02 -1.11 -21.72
CA ASP A 23 5.40 0.24 -21.34
C ASP A 23 4.39 0.98 -20.48
N GLU A 24 3.41 0.27 -19.98
CA GLU A 24 2.45 0.84 -19.03
C GLU A 24 2.66 0.24 -17.66
N ASP A 25 2.60 1.11 -16.64
CA ASP A 25 2.69 0.67 -15.26
C ASP A 25 1.28 0.52 -14.70
N ILE A 26 0.93 -0.71 -14.34
CA ILE A 26 -0.38 -1.00 -13.78
C ILE A 26 -0.21 -1.28 -12.28
N CYS A 27 -0.87 -0.48 -11.47
CA CYS A 27 -0.80 -0.61 -10.02
C CYS A 27 -2.01 -1.38 -9.51
N TYR A 28 -1.76 -2.42 -8.71
CA TYR A 28 -2.83 -3.22 -8.12
C TYR A 28 -2.85 -3.02 -6.60
N TYR A 29 -4.03 -2.86 -6.05
CA TYR A 29 -4.24 -2.70 -4.61
C TYR A 29 -4.72 -3.99 -3.98
N LEU A 30 -4.16 -4.32 -2.83
CA LEU A 30 -4.59 -5.50 -2.07
C LEU A 30 -5.90 -5.21 -1.34
N ASN A 31 -6.85 -6.11 -1.51
CA ASN A 31 -8.14 -6.04 -0.83
C ASN A 31 -8.19 -6.94 0.39
N LYS A 32 -9.19 -6.72 1.24
CA LYS A 32 -9.38 -7.49 2.49
C LYS A 32 -9.56 -8.98 2.23
N ASP A 33 -10.17 -9.33 1.10
CA ASP A 33 -10.40 -10.73 0.76
C ASP A 33 -9.24 -11.34 0.01
N LEU A 34 -8.09 -10.69 0.01
CA LEU A 34 -6.86 -11.15 -0.62
C LEU A 34 -6.91 -11.15 -2.15
N THR A 35 -7.83 -10.40 -2.72
CA THR A 35 -7.84 -10.16 -4.17
C THR A 35 -7.15 -8.83 -4.46
N PHE A 36 -6.90 -8.57 -5.74
CA PHE A 36 -6.25 -7.34 -6.16
C PHE A 36 -7.09 -6.64 -7.20
N THR A 37 -7.13 -5.31 -7.14
CA THR A 37 -7.85 -4.51 -8.11
C THR A 37 -7.00 -3.33 -8.54
N THR A 38 -7.28 -2.80 -9.71
CA THR A 38 -6.56 -1.62 -10.21
C THR A 38 -7.13 -0.33 -9.68
N GLU A 39 -8.33 -0.37 -9.14
CA GLU A 39 -8.97 0.81 -8.58
C GLU A 39 -9.02 0.72 -7.07
N PHE A 40 -8.63 1.80 -6.42
CA PHE A 40 -8.68 1.84 -4.96
C PHE A 40 -10.11 2.05 -4.49
N ASP A 41 -10.59 1.14 -3.65
CA ASP A 41 -11.89 1.26 -3.00
C ASP A 41 -11.67 1.14 -1.49
N PRO A 42 -11.85 2.22 -0.74
CA PRO A 42 -11.57 2.19 0.70
C PRO A 42 -12.42 1.19 1.46
N LYS A 43 -13.55 0.78 0.90
CA LYS A 43 -14.40 -0.21 1.56
C LYS A 43 -13.86 -1.62 1.38
N LYS A 44 -13.16 -1.86 0.30
CA LYS A 44 -12.64 -3.19 -0.03
C LYS A 44 -11.16 -3.34 0.28
N ALA A 45 -10.42 -2.26 0.25
CA ALA A 45 -8.97 -2.30 0.40
C ALA A 45 -8.55 -2.76 1.79
N LYS A 46 -7.48 -3.54 1.84
CA LYS A 46 -6.86 -3.90 3.11
C LYS A 46 -5.96 -2.73 3.53
N LEU A 47 -6.33 -2.07 4.60
CA LEU A 47 -5.56 -0.93 5.10
C LEU A 47 -4.89 -1.31 6.42
N TYR A 48 -3.71 -0.73 6.64
CA TYR A 48 -2.92 -1.00 7.83
C TYR A 48 -2.72 0.30 8.60
N LYS A 49 -2.67 0.19 9.92
CA LYS A 49 -2.39 1.33 10.77
C LYS A 49 -0.92 1.72 10.73
N ARG A 50 -0.07 0.73 10.65
CA ARG A 50 1.37 0.92 10.78
C ARG A 50 2.07 0.57 9.48
N PHE A 51 3.03 1.41 9.13
CA PHE A 51 3.79 1.20 7.92
C PHE A 51 4.51 -0.15 7.92
N ASP A 52 5.13 -0.52 9.05
CA ASP A 52 5.92 -1.75 9.09
C ASP A 52 5.09 -2.99 8.82
N ASN A 53 3.84 -3.02 9.29
CA ASN A 53 2.96 -4.15 9.01
C ASN A 53 2.58 -4.20 7.53
N ALA A 54 2.28 -3.04 6.95
CA ALA A 54 1.99 -2.98 5.52
C ALA A 54 3.21 -3.38 4.70
N TRP A 55 4.39 -2.94 5.11
CA TRP A 55 5.62 -3.24 4.40
C TRP A 55 5.95 -4.73 4.45
N LYS A 56 5.72 -5.38 5.59
CA LYS A 56 5.91 -6.83 5.68
C LYS A 56 5.01 -7.55 4.69
N LYS A 57 3.75 -7.13 4.60
CA LYS A 57 2.84 -7.76 3.65
C LYS A 57 3.26 -7.48 2.22
N ALA A 58 3.68 -6.26 1.92
CA ALA A 58 4.15 -5.92 0.59
C ALA A 58 5.33 -6.78 0.19
N ASN A 59 6.30 -6.94 1.10
CA ASN A 59 7.45 -7.79 0.82
C ASN A 59 7.08 -9.24 0.59
N SER A 60 6.06 -9.73 1.29
CA SER A 60 5.63 -11.10 1.11
C SER A 60 5.08 -11.37 -0.30
N LEU A 61 4.60 -10.33 -0.97
CA LEU A 61 4.11 -10.48 -2.34
C LEU A 61 5.24 -10.75 -3.32
N LEU A 62 6.47 -10.41 -2.97
CA LEU A 62 7.61 -10.67 -3.84
C LEU A 62 7.90 -12.17 -3.97
N ASP A 63 7.32 -12.99 -3.11
CA ASP A 63 7.43 -14.44 -3.24
C ASP A 63 6.59 -14.97 -4.40
N ILE A 64 5.67 -14.16 -4.91
CA ILE A 64 4.85 -14.53 -6.07
C ILE A 64 5.70 -14.27 -7.32
N PRO A 65 5.89 -15.27 -8.20
CA PRO A 65 6.85 -15.14 -9.30
C PRO A 65 6.64 -13.95 -10.23
N ASP A 66 5.41 -13.53 -10.42
CA ASP A 66 5.13 -12.45 -11.38
C ASP A 66 5.17 -11.06 -10.74
N ILE A 67 5.39 -10.98 -9.45
CA ILE A 67 5.42 -9.70 -8.76
C ILE A 67 6.85 -9.33 -8.46
N HIS A 68 7.31 -8.22 -9.04
CA HIS A 68 8.68 -7.75 -8.89
C HIS A 68 8.78 -6.40 -8.20
N HIS A 69 7.71 -5.65 -8.17
CA HIS A 69 7.71 -4.30 -7.58
C HIS A 69 6.53 -4.17 -6.62
N VAL A 70 6.83 -3.88 -5.39
CA VAL A 70 5.80 -3.68 -4.36
C VAL A 70 6.00 -2.31 -3.72
N ALA A 71 4.93 -1.76 -3.16
CA ALA A 71 5.00 -0.49 -2.49
C ALA A 71 3.89 -0.40 -1.45
N VAL A 72 4.11 0.47 -0.47
CA VAL A 72 3.08 0.85 0.48
C VAL A 72 2.71 2.29 0.16
N ARG A 73 1.42 2.55 0.04
CA ARG A 73 0.92 3.86 -0.32
C ARG A 73 0.10 4.43 0.82
N ASN A 74 0.37 5.68 1.16
CA ASN A 74 -0.47 6.38 2.13
C ASN A 74 -1.69 6.91 1.39
N VAL A 75 -2.87 6.38 1.73
CA VAL A 75 -4.08 6.66 0.96
C VAL A 75 -4.62 8.07 1.18
N TYR A 76 -4.24 8.71 2.27
CA TYR A 76 -4.68 10.08 2.53
C TYR A 76 -3.79 11.10 1.85
N GLU A 77 -2.52 10.80 1.77
CA GLU A 77 -1.58 11.69 1.10
C GLU A 77 -1.43 11.39 -0.38
N GLY A 78 -1.88 10.20 -0.78
CA GLY A 78 -1.81 9.82 -2.18
C GLY A 78 -0.41 9.56 -2.69
N LYS A 79 0.52 9.24 -1.81
CA LYS A 79 1.89 8.99 -2.25
C LYS A 79 2.45 7.70 -1.70
N ILE A 80 3.48 7.20 -2.38
CA ILE A 80 4.18 6.00 -1.99
C ILE A 80 5.09 6.34 -0.81
N VAL A 81 5.04 5.48 0.22
CA VAL A 81 5.88 5.63 1.40
C VAL A 81 7.04 4.65 1.27
N LYS A 82 8.25 5.14 1.43
CA LYS A 82 9.44 4.31 1.31
C LYS A 82 9.95 3.91 2.68
N PRO A 83 10.57 2.73 2.81
CA PRO A 83 11.09 2.30 4.10
C PRO A 83 12.06 3.30 4.73
N THR A 84 12.84 3.99 3.91
CA THR A 84 13.78 4.97 4.43
C THR A 84 13.08 6.15 5.07
N ASP A 85 11.92 6.54 4.53
CA ASP A 85 11.16 7.63 5.12
C ASP A 85 10.65 7.25 6.50
N ASP A 86 10.20 6.00 6.64
CA ASP A 86 9.69 5.52 7.90
C ASP A 86 10.81 5.32 8.92
N VAL A 87 11.93 4.81 8.48
CA VAL A 87 13.08 4.61 9.35
C VAL A 87 13.55 5.93 9.93
N ASP A 88 13.59 6.97 9.11
CA ASP A 88 13.99 8.27 9.59
C ASP A 88 13.05 8.78 10.67
N SER A 89 11.78 8.47 10.56
CA SER A 89 10.83 8.93 11.57
C SER A 89 10.94 8.16 12.88
N LEU A 90 11.59 7.01 12.87
CA LEU A 90 11.78 6.23 14.07
C LEU A 90 12.97 6.70 14.90
N HIS A 91 13.78 7.52 14.33
CA HIS A 91 14.92 8.08 15.05
C HIS A 91 14.55 9.40 15.70
#